data_f82ff77da643a7ce9394a8b0b81a5463
#
_entry.id   f82ff77da643a7ce9394a8b0b81a5463
#
_cell.length_a   1.000
_cell.length_b   1.000
_cell.length_c   1.000
_cell.angle_alpha   90.00
_cell.angle_beta   90.00
_cell.angle_gamma   90.00
#
_symmetry.space_group_name_H-M   'P 1'
#
loop_
_entity.id
_entity.type
_entity.pdbx_description
1 polymer ?
#
loop_
_entity_poly.entity_id
_entity_poly.type
_entity_poly.pdbx_seq_one_letter_code
_entity_poly.pdbx_strand_id
1 'polypeptide(L)'
;MKYLQKNISKYRLTRNVLLLGYKKEAENYIHNCNLFVLTSKYEGLPNVLIEAQKFSIPIISSNCPTGPKEILLNGKLGDLFKVGDYKDLARKVILFNLKKTNLQKKSLLAKKYLFRFDAFINSSQYEKLINKI
;
A
#
# COMPACT_ATOMS: atom_id res chain seq x y z
N MET A 1 -10.23 0.93 -18.40
CA MET A 1 -11.42 0.20 -17.89
C MET A 1 -11.86 -0.93 -18.81
N LYS A 2 -12.13 -0.74 -20.11
CA LYS A 2 -12.59 -1.81 -21.03
C LYS A 2 -11.72 -3.08 -21.05
N TYR A 3 -10.40 -2.95 -21.01
CA TYR A 3 -9.45 -4.09 -20.97
C TYR A 3 -9.62 -4.94 -19.71
N LEU A 4 -9.71 -4.30 -18.53
CA LEU A 4 -9.92 -5.01 -17.25
C LEU A 4 -11.27 -5.71 -17.23
N GLN A 5 -12.32 -5.06 -17.71
CA GLN A 5 -13.65 -5.65 -17.80
C GLN A 5 -13.66 -6.93 -18.65
N LYS A 6 -12.97 -6.89 -19.82
CA LYS A 6 -12.82 -8.07 -20.68
C LYS A 6 -12.11 -9.23 -19.96
N ASN A 7 -11.06 -8.94 -19.19
CA ASN A 7 -10.34 -9.97 -18.41
C ASN A 7 -11.20 -10.54 -17.28
N ILE A 8 -11.92 -9.70 -16.55
CA ILE A 8 -12.85 -10.13 -15.49
C ILE A 8 -13.87 -11.13 -16.06
N SER A 9 -14.49 -10.82 -17.20
CA SER A 9 -15.44 -11.70 -17.87
C SER A 9 -14.78 -12.97 -18.38
N LYS A 10 -13.60 -12.85 -19.03
CA LYS A 10 -12.84 -13.99 -19.55
C LYS A 10 -12.51 -15.02 -18.47
N TYR A 11 -12.15 -14.55 -17.27
CA TYR A 11 -11.78 -15.41 -16.14
C TYR A 11 -12.95 -15.72 -15.20
N ARG A 12 -14.18 -15.34 -15.58
CA ARG A 12 -15.41 -15.56 -14.79
C ARG A 12 -15.37 -14.97 -13.38
N LEU A 13 -14.72 -13.80 -13.23
CA LEU A 13 -14.50 -13.11 -11.95
C LEU A 13 -15.51 -12.00 -11.67
N THR A 14 -16.62 -11.93 -12.40
CA THR A 14 -17.62 -10.84 -12.31
C THR A 14 -18.24 -10.70 -10.93
N ARG A 15 -18.32 -11.78 -10.15
CA ARG A 15 -18.81 -11.76 -8.76
C ARG A 15 -17.72 -11.46 -7.73
N ASN A 16 -16.45 -11.50 -8.13
CA ASN A 16 -15.29 -11.40 -7.23
C ASN A 16 -14.52 -10.09 -7.39
N VAL A 17 -14.63 -9.43 -8.55
CA VAL A 17 -13.87 -8.22 -8.87
C VAL A 17 -14.82 -7.09 -9.23
N LEU A 18 -14.72 -6.00 -8.47
CA LEU A 18 -15.50 -4.80 -8.68
C LEU A 18 -14.58 -3.66 -9.14
N LEU A 19 -14.85 -3.08 -10.32
CA LEU A 19 -14.14 -1.90 -10.83
C LEU A 19 -14.87 -0.64 -10.36
N LEU A 20 -14.36 -0.02 -9.32
CA LEU A 20 -15.01 1.15 -8.68
C LEU A 20 -14.83 2.46 -9.48
N GLY A 21 -13.82 2.53 -10.36
CA GLY A 21 -13.46 3.79 -11.01
C GLY A 21 -12.92 4.81 -10.00
N TYR A 22 -12.98 6.09 -10.37
CA TYR A 22 -12.60 7.18 -9.47
C TYR A 22 -13.59 7.31 -8.31
N LYS A 23 -13.07 7.42 -7.10
CA LYS A 23 -13.83 7.70 -5.88
C LYS A 23 -13.21 8.87 -5.13
N LYS A 24 -14.00 9.91 -4.87
CA LYS A 24 -13.55 11.10 -4.13
C LYS A 24 -13.09 10.73 -2.71
N GLU A 25 -13.77 9.78 -2.07
CA GLU A 25 -13.52 9.34 -0.70
C GLU A 25 -12.93 7.92 -0.70
N ALA A 26 -11.79 7.74 -1.37
CA ALA A 26 -11.12 6.43 -1.45
C ALA A 26 -10.70 5.90 -0.06
N GLU A 27 -10.46 6.79 0.90
CA GLU A 27 -10.09 6.46 2.28
C GLU A 27 -11.11 5.54 2.96
N ASN A 28 -12.41 5.73 2.68
CA ASN A 28 -13.48 4.88 3.21
C ASN A 28 -13.37 3.42 2.74
N TYR A 29 -12.90 3.21 1.52
CA TYR A 29 -12.66 1.85 1.00
C TYR A 29 -11.42 1.23 1.64
N ILE A 30 -10.35 2.03 1.83
CA ILE A 30 -9.12 1.59 2.49
C ILE A 30 -9.42 1.19 3.93
N HIS A 31 -10.14 2.02 4.68
CA HIS A 31 -10.50 1.74 6.08
C HIS A 31 -11.23 0.40 6.26
N ASN A 32 -12.08 0.03 5.31
CA ASN A 32 -12.93 -1.16 5.39
C ASN A 32 -12.34 -2.41 4.71
N CYS A 33 -11.11 -2.36 4.19
CA CYS A 33 -10.49 -3.52 3.56
C CYS A 33 -9.67 -4.37 4.54
N ASN A 34 -9.52 -5.66 4.25
CA ASN A 34 -8.70 -6.56 5.05
C ASN A 34 -7.22 -6.56 4.62
N LEU A 35 -6.96 -6.16 3.38
CA LEU A 35 -5.63 -6.11 2.78
C LEU A 35 -5.60 -5.01 1.74
N PHE A 36 -4.62 -4.14 1.80
CA PHE A 36 -4.35 -3.15 0.76
C PHE A 36 -3.24 -3.63 -0.16
N VAL A 37 -3.47 -3.55 -1.48
CA VAL A 37 -2.49 -3.98 -2.49
C VAL A 37 -2.21 -2.84 -3.45
N LEU A 38 -0.94 -2.43 -3.57
CA LEU A 38 -0.46 -1.47 -4.56
C LEU A 38 0.33 -2.19 -5.65
N THR A 39 -0.07 -2.01 -6.92
CA THR A 39 0.54 -2.70 -8.08
C THR A 39 1.20 -1.75 -9.08
N SER A 40 1.53 -0.56 -8.65
CA SER A 40 2.09 0.50 -9.50
C SER A 40 3.45 0.10 -10.08
N LYS A 41 3.72 0.56 -11.30
CA LYS A 41 5.04 0.44 -11.93
C LYS A 41 5.99 1.55 -11.50
N TYR A 42 5.44 2.73 -11.24
CA TYR A 42 6.16 3.94 -10.84
C TYR A 42 5.33 4.67 -9.80
N GLU A 43 5.99 5.21 -8.79
CA GLU A 43 5.42 6.09 -7.78
C GLU A 43 6.45 7.18 -7.43
N GLY A 44 5.96 8.28 -6.83
CA GLY A 44 6.79 9.19 -6.06
C GLY A 44 6.71 8.83 -4.59
N LEU A 45 5.81 9.49 -3.86
CA LEU A 45 5.42 9.13 -2.49
C LEU A 45 3.95 8.70 -2.51
N PRO A 46 3.65 7.39 -2.56
CA PRO A 46 2.26 6.91 -2.63
C PRO A 46 1.52 7.11 -1.31
N ASN A 47 0.82 8.24 -1.16
CA ASN A 47 0.08 8.60 0.05
C ASN A 47 -0.92 7.51 0.48
N VAL A 48 -1.46 6.77 -0.46
CA VAL A 48 -2.37 5.65 -0.18
C VAL A 48 -1.76 4.56 0.72
N LEU A 49 -0.42 4.38 0.71
CA LEU A 49 0.26 3.48 1.65
C LEU A 49 0.29 4.06 3.06
N ILE A 50 0.46 5.37 3.18
CA ILE A 50 0.45 6.08 4.47
C ILE A 50 -0.97 6.06 5.05
N GLU A 51 -1.99 6.27 4.20
CA GLU A 51 -3.39 6.15 4.56
C GLU A 51 -3.73 4.73 5.07
N ALA A 52 -3.28 3.69 4.36
CA ALA A 52 -3.47 2.31 4.82
C ALA A 52 -2.76 2.03 6.16
N GLN A 53 -1.57 2.59 6.39
CA GLN A 53 -0.87 2.48 7.68
C GLN A 53 -1.63 3.17 8.83
N LYS A 54 -2.28 4.31 8.56
CA LYS A 54 -3.11 5.04 9.54
C LYS A 54 -4.21 4.16 10.12
N PHE A 55 -4.81 3.32 9.30
CA PHE A 55 -5.87 2.38 9.70
C PHE A 55 -5.33 1.00 10.10
N SER A 56 -4.02 0.82 10.19
CA SER A 56 -3.39 -0.47 10.50
C SER A 56 -3.79 -1.58 9.53
N ILE A 57 -4.05 -1.24 8.27
CA ILE A 57 -4.38 -2.21 7.23
C ILE A 57 -3.09 -2.92 6.78
N PRO A 58 -3.08 -4.25 6.69
CA PRO A 58 -1.99 -5.01 6.09
C PRO A 58 -1.73 -4.59 4.64
N ILE A 59 -0.46 -4.44 4.27
CA ILE A 59 -0.05 -3.91 2.97
C ILE A 59 0.84 -4.90 2.23
N ILE A 60 0.54 -5.12 0.95
CA ILE A 60 1.45 -5.74 -0.02
C ILE A 60 1.63 -4.73 -1.17
N SER A 61 2.86 -4.32 -1.46
CA SER A 61 3.14 -3.33 -2.49
C SER A 61 4.17 -3.80 -3.50
N SER A 62 4.02 -3.36 -4.75
CA SER A 62 5.10 -3.44 -5.72
C SER A 62 6.31 -2.66 -5.21
N ASN A 63 7.51 -3.22 -5.40
CA ASN A 63 8.77 -2.56 -5.10
C ASN A 63 9.23 -1.72 -6.32
N CYS A 64 8.43 -0.70 -6.67
CA CYS A 64 8.81 0.25 -7.70
C CYS A 64 9.91 1.20 -7.23
N PRO A 65 10.62 1.93 -8.14
CA PRO A 65 11.88 2.61 -7.85
C PRO A 65 11.86 3.53 -6.64
N THR A 66 10.76 4.27 -6.40
CA THR A 66 10.64 5.25 -5.33
C THR A 66 9.35 5.03 -4.51
N GLY A 67 9.36 5.45 -3.26
CA GLY A 67 8.22 5.51 -2.35
C GLY A 67 7.92 4.23 -1.58
N PRO A 68 7.40 3.16 -2.18
CA PRO A 68 6.93 1.99 -1.42
C PRO A 68 7.98 1.36 -0.51
N LYS A 69 9.21 1.18 -1.02
CA LYS A 69 10.32 0.62 -0.25
C LYS A 69 10.68 1.48 0.97
N GLU A 70 10.65 2.80 0.80
CA GLU A 70 10.91 3.77 1.86
C GLU A 70 9.79 3.78 2.89
N ILE A 71 8.52 3.90 2.44
CA ILE A 71 7.35 3.93 3.32
C ILE A 71 7.28 2.66 4.15
N LEU A 72 7.49 1.50 3.52
CA LEU A 72 7.40 0.19 4.17
C LEU A 72 8.70 -0.25 4.86
N LEU A 73 9.72 0.65 4.99
CA LEU A 73 11.00 0.37 5.64
C LEU A 73 11.61 -0.97 5.17
N ASN A 74 11.83 -1.08 3.86
CA ASN A 74 12.39 -2.29 3.23
C ASN A 74 11.60 -3.58 3.56
N GLY A 75 10.27 -3.49 3.67
CA GLY A 75 9.41 -4.62 3.97
C GLY A 75 9.17 -4.90 5.45
N LYS A 76 9.69 -4.06 6.36
CA LYS A 76 9.44 -4.17 7.81
C LYS A 76 8.00 -3.86 8.19
N LEU A 77 7.34 -2.95 7.45
CA LEU A 77 6.00 -2.43 7.74
C LEU A 77 4.92 -2.95 6.78
N GLY A 78 5.26 -3.82 5.85
CA GLY A 78 4.39 -4.45 4.85
C GLY A 78 5.22 -5.35 3.98
N ASP A 79 4.62 -6.07 3.04
CA ASP A 79 5.36 -6.93 2.12
C ASP A 79 5.59 -6.23 0.79
N LEU A 80 6.74 -6.52 0.16
CA LEU A 80 7.12 -6.03 -1.15
C LEU A 80 7.19 -7.19 -2.14
N PHE A 81 6.81 -6.94 -3.40
CA PHE A 81 7.01 -7.86 -4.51
C PHE A 81 7.60 -7.13 -5.72
N LYS A 82 8.30 -7.86 -6.60
CA LYS A 82 8.91 -7.26 -7.80
C LYS A 82 7.84 -6.74 -8.76
N VAL A 83 8.05 -5.55 -9.31
CA VAL A 83 7.14 -4.95 -10.31
C VAL A 83 6.87 -5.95 -11.44
N GLY A 84 5.60 -6.19 -11.72
CA GLY A 84 5.15 -7.13 -12.75
C GLY A 84 5.11 -8.60 -12.34
N ASP A 85 5.64 -8.97 -11.16
CA ASP A 85 5.58 -10.33 -10.65
C ASP A 85 4.23 -10.64 -9.99
N TYR A 86 3.23 -10.85 -10.84
CA TYR A 86 1.88 -11.20 -10.39
C TYR A 86 1.82 -12.56 -9.69
N LYS A 87 2.78 -13.48 -9.96
CA LYS A 87 2.83 -14.80 -9.31
C LYS A 87 3.23 -14.67 -7.84
N ASP A 88 4.27 -13.87 -7.54
CA ASP A 88 4.68 -13.60 -6.17
C ASP A 88 3.58 -12.83 -5.41
N LEU A 89 2.94 -11.84 -6.05
CA LEU A 89 1.78 -11.15 -5.47
C LEU A 89 0.68 -12.14 -5.11
N ALA A 90 0.26 -13.00 -6.04
CA ALA A 90 -0.79 -13.99 -5.78
C ALA A 90 -0.41 -14.93 -4.62
N ARG A 91 0.84 -15.41 -4.59
CA ARG A 91 1.36 -16.24 -3.49
C ARG A 91 1.26 -15.51 -2.13
N LYS A 92 1.67 -14.25 -2.06
CA LYS A 92 1.59 -13.45 -0.83
C LYS A 92 0.14 -13.23 -0.36
N VAL A 93 -0.79 -12.96 -1.28
CA VAL A 93 -2.22 -12.82 -0.97
C VAL A 93 -2.80 -14.14 -0.44
N ILE A 94 -2.47 -15.28 -1.06
CA ILE A 94 -2.91 -16.59 -0.59
C ILE A 94 -2.37 -16.89 0.81
N LEU A 95 -1.09 -16.66 1.05
CA LEU A 95 -0.47 -16.85 2.37
C LEU A 95 -1.11 -15.95 3.43
N PHE A 96 -1.44 -14.70 3.09
CA PHE A 96 -2.16 -13.80 3.97
C PHE A 96 -3.54 -14.36 4.33
N ASN A 97 -4.32 -14.80 3.34
CA ASN A 97 -5.65 -15.38 3.56
C ASN A 97 -5.59 -16.65 4.44
N LEU A 98 -4.55 -17.45 4.29
CA LEU A 98 -4.31 -18.63 5.13
C LEU A 98 -3.73 -18.31 6.53
N LYS A 99 -3.60 -17.04 6.88
CA LYS A 99 -2.99 -16.56 8.13
C LYS A 99 -1.54 -17.04 8.35
N LYS A 100 -0.83 -17.37 7.27
CA LYS A 100 0.58 -17.84 7.28
C LYS A 100 1.57 -16.68 7.08
N THR A 101 1.21 -15.47 7.49
CA THR A 101 2.06 -14.27 7.39
C THR A 101 2.06 -13.50 8.70
N ASN A 102 3.01 -12.59 8.84
CA ASN A 102 3.06 -11.64 9.95
C ASN A 102 2.55 -10.24 9.56
N LEU A 103 1.80 -10.11 8.46
CA LEU A 103 1.34 -8.82 7.93
C LEU A 103 0.48 -8.03 8.92
N GLN A 104 -0.34 -8.69 9.75
CA GLN A 104 -1.06 -8.04 10.84
C GLN A 104 -0.10 -7.37 11.84
N LYS A 105 0.96 -8.06 12.24
CA LYS A 105 1.98 -7.48 13.15
C LYS A 105 2.69 -6.31 12.50
N LYS A 106 3.02 -6.43 11.20
CA LYS A 106 3.62 -5.35 10.43
C LYS A 106 2.71 -4.12 10.33
N SER A 107 1.41 -4.29 10.12
CA SER A 107 0.46 -3.17 10.03
C SER A 107 0.29 -2.43 11.35
N LEU A 108 0.25 -3.14 12.47
CA LEU A 108 0.22 -2.53 13.80
C LEU A 108 1.53 -1.77 14.10
N LEU A 109 2.67 -2.32 13.67
CA LEU A 109 3.96 -1.63 13.78
C LEU A 109 3.99 -0.39 12.89
N ALA A 110 3.45 -0.47 11.66
CA ALA A 110 3.43 0.64 10.71
C ALA A 110 2.77 1.89 11.28
N LYS A 111 1.66 1.73 12.01
CA LYS A 111 0.97 2.84 12.68
C LYS A 111 1.90 3.61 13.63
N LYS A 112 2.81 2.92 14.32
CA LYS A 112 3.78 3.56 15.23
C LYS A 112 4.84 4.40 14.50
N TYR A 113 5.03 4.18 13.21
CA TYR A 113 6.02 4.90 12.39
C TYR A 113 5.42 6.05 11.56
N LEU A 114 4.14 6.37 11.75
CA LEU A 114 3.46 7.47 11.04
C LEU A 114 4.02 8.86 11.35
N PHE A 115 4.67 9.05 12.50
CA PHE A 115 5.35 10.30 12.84
C PHE A 115 6.36 10.77 11.77
N ARG A 116 6.89 9.83 10.97
CA ARG A 116 7.80 10.14 9.84
C ARG A 116 7.15 11.00 8.76
N PHE A 117 5.83 11.00 8.70
CA PHE A 117 5.02 11.74 7.72
C PHE A 117 4.22 12.87 8.37
N ASP A 118 4.51 13.17 9.62
CA ASP A 118 3.86 14.28 10.33
C ASP A 118 4.36 15.62 9.78
N ALA A 119 3.42 16.47 9.36
CA ALA A 119 3.73 17.74 8.74
C ALA A 119 4.46 18.69 9.69
N PHE A 120 4.06 18.72 10.98
CA PHE A 120 4.68 19.59 11.97
C PHE A 120 6.11 19.17 12.29
N ILE A 121 6.33 17.87 12.49
CA ILE A 121 7.67 17.34 12.74
C ILE A 121 8.60 17.64 11.55
N ASN A 122 8.12 17.40 10.32
CA ASN A 122 8.91 17.63 9.13
C ASN A 122 9.19 19.10 8.88
N SER A 123 8.21 19.99 9.03
CA SER A 123 8.40 21.44 8.88
C SER A 123 9.42 21.99 9.89
N SER A 124 9.36 21.54 11.15
CA SER A 124 10.35 21.94 12.18
C SER A 124 11.78 21.48 11.83
N GLN A 125 11.93 20.32 11.16
CA GLN A 125 13.24 19.88 10.69
C GLN A 125 13.78 20.75 9.55
N TYR A 126 12.91 21.15 8.60
CA TYR A 126 13.28 22.08 7.53
C TYR A 126 13.67 23.45 8.08
N GLU A 127 12.89 24.01 9.01
CA GLU A 127 13.21 25.29 9.67
C GLU A 127 14.59 25.25 10.35
N LYS A 128 14.90 24.17 11.09
CA LYS A 128 16.22 23.99 11.71
C LYS A 128 17.37 23.92 10.70
N LEU A 129 17.11 23.38 9.50
CA LEU A 129 18.12 23.34 8.44
C LEU A 129 18.35 24.74 7.84
N ILE A 130 17.28 25.47 7.56
CA ILE A 130 17.35 26.84 7.00
C ILE A 130 18.08 27.78 7.96
N ASN A 131 17.81 27.68 9.26
CA ASN A 131 18.43 28.54 10.27
C ASN A 131 19.92 28.19 10.56
N LYS A 132 20.48 27.15 9.93
CA LYS A 132 21.89 26.80 10.03
C LYS A 132 22.75 27.32 8.87
N ILE A 133 22.11 27.88 7.86
CA ILE A 133 22.74 28.49 6.68
C ILE A 133 22.90 30.00 6.91
#